data_25ad745b47fbcfaea2e8849799279a37
#
_entry.id   25ad745b47fbcfaea2e8849799279a37
#
_cell.length_a   1.000
_cell.length_b   1.000
_cell.length_c   1.000
_cell.angle_alpha   90.00
_cell.angle_beta   90.00
_cell.angle_gamma   90.00
#
_symmetry.space_group_name_H-M   'P 1'
#
loop_
_entity.id
_entity.type
_entity.pdbx_description
1 polymer ?
#
loop_
_entity_poly.entity_id
_entity_poly.type
_entity_poly.pdbx_seq_one_letter_code
_entity_poly.pdbx_strand_id
1 'polypeptide(L)'
;MERVEIYDTTLRDGSQMDGVSFSVEDKIRIAKRLASFGVDYIEGGWPGAVPKDTEFFARMRDVDLHGVALAAFGATRKANSDVETDPLLKAVLDAHTPVVTIVAKSSAWQVDEILRVSRDENLKMVFESVKYLKDQGKKVILDAEHFFDGYLLNPDYTKSVLGEAVRAGVDVIVPCDTNGGMLPHQISQIIADLVDTFRKTMIGMHPHNDGDCAPGRNTRVRPSARLRRLVALPPMP
;
A
#
# COMPACT_ATOMS: atom_id res chain seq x y z
N MET A 1 13.21 21.52 -5.20
CA MET A 1 12.78 20.27 -5.87
C MET A 1 11.87 19.53 -4.90
N GLU A 2 10.70 19.10 -5.34
CA GLU A 2 9.84 18.25 -4.53
C GLU A 2 10.52 16.89 -4.35
N ARG A 3 10.52 16.39 -3.10
CA ARG A 3 11.12 15.10 -2.77
C ARG A 3 10.12 14.00 -3.16
N VAL A 4 10.60 12.98 -3.85
CA VAL A 4 9.90 11.71 -4.06
C VAL A 4 10.34 10.76 -2.95
N GLU A 5 9.38 10.15 -2.26
CA GLU A 5 9.67 9.10 -1.27
C GLU A 5 9.64 7.73 -1.96
N ILE A 6 10.67 6.91 -1.71
CA ILE A 6 10.81 5.56 -2.28
C ILE A 6 10.34 4.54 -1.25
N TYR A 7 9.37 3.74 -1.65
CA TYR A 7 8.80 2.65 -0.85
C TYR A 7 9.16 1.31 -1.51
N ASP A 8 10.03 0.54 -0.87
CA ASP A 8 10.50 -0.74 -1.38
C ASP A 8 9.62 -1.89 -0.92
N THR A 9 9.12 -2.72 -1.85
CA THR A 9 8.24 -3.86 -1.60
C THR A 9 8.91 -5.22 -1.79
N THR A 10 10.21 -5.26 -1.96
CA THR A 10 10.98 -6.50 -2.24
C THR A 10 10.67 -7.61 -1.23
N LEU A 11 10.58 -7.28 0.06
CA LEU A 11 10.41 -8.27 1.13
C LEU A 11 8.96 -8.74 1.31
N ARG A 12 7.99 -8.09 0.71
CA ARG A 12 6.58 -8.51 0.74
C ARG A 12 6.10 -8.92 -0.64
N ASP A 13 5.90 -7.98 -1.55
CA ASP A 13 5.38 -8.22 -2.89
C ASP A 13 6.39 -9.00 -3.74
N GLY A 14 7.63 -8.56 -3.75
CA GLY A 14 8.72 -9.24 -4.42
C GLY A 14 8.94 -10.67 -3.96
N SER A 15 8.61 -10.99 -2.71
CA SER A 15 8.72 -12.36 -2.19
C SER A 15 7.62 -13.31 -2.69
N GLN A 16 6.61 -12.79 -3.40
CA GLN A 16 5.54 -13.58 -4.00
C GLN A 16 5.87 -14.10 -5.41
N MET A 17 7.00 -13.70 -5.98
CA MET A 17 7.46 -14.19 -7.28
C MET A 17 7.77 -15.68 -7.23
N ASP A 18 7.46 -16.39 -8.32
CA ASP A 18 7.80 -17.80 -8.48
C ASP A 18 9.33 -18.03 -8.35
N GLY A 19 9.70 -19.04 -7.57
CA GLY A 19 11.10 -19.38 -7.31
C GLY A 19 11.80 -18.50 -6.26
N VAL A 20 11.16 -17.47 -5.73
CA VAL A 20 11.71 -16.64 -4.66
C VAL A 20 11.24 -17.13 -3.29
N SER A 21 12.19 -17.42 -2.41
CA SER A 21 11.90 -17.76 -1.02
C SER A 21 12.98 -17.19 -0.11
N PHE A 22 12.63 -16.21 0.71
CA PHE A 22 13.54 -15.64 1.70
C PHE A 22 13.38 -16.31 3.05
N SER A 23 14.50 -16.66 3.69
CA SER A 23 14.52 -16.93 5.13
C SER A 23 14.38 -15.62 5.92
N VAL A 24 14.13 -15.71 7.21
CA VAL A 24 14.10 -14.51 8.09
C VAL A 24 15.45 -13.80 8.08
N GLU A 25 16.56 -14.55 8.06
CA GLU A 25 17.92 -14.00 7.94
C GLU A 25 18.13 -13.24 6.63
N ASP A 26 17.63 -13.79 5.52
CA ASP A 26 17.72 -13.12 4.22
C ASP A 26 16.94 -11.80 4.25
N LYS A 27 15.72 -11.79 4.79
CA LYS A 27 14.92 -10.59 4.92
C LYS A 27 15.63 -9.51 5.75
N ILE A 28 16.26 -9.88 6.87
CA ILE A 28 17.05 -8.96 7.71
C ILE A 28 18.23 -8.39 6.95
N ARG A 29 18.99 -9.21 6.21
CA ARG A 29 20.13 -8.76 5.40
C ARG A 29 19.71 -7.82 4.29
N ILE A 30 18.60 -8.16 3.59
CA ILE A 30 18.05 -7.33 2.52
C ILE A 30 17.55 -6.00 3.09
N ALA A 31 16.80 -6.00 4.21
CA ALA A 31 16.34 -4.78 4.86
C ALA A 31 17.49 -3.82 5.19
N LYS A 32 18.59 -4.33 5.77
CA LYS A 32 19.80 -3.54 6.04
C LYS A 32 20.44 -3.00 4.76
N ARG A 33 20.45 -3.78 3.69
CA ARG A 33 21.00 -3.36 2.39
C ARG A 33 20.13 -2.25 1.76
N LEU A 34 18.81 -2.39 1.78
CA LEU A 34 17.88 -1.38 1.30
C LEU A 34 18.01 -0.08 2.10
N ALA A 35 18.16 -0.19 3.43
CA ALA A 35 18.41 0.97 4.28
C ALA A 35 19.70 1.69 3.88
N SER A 36 20.79 0.95 3.62
CA SER A 36 22.05 1.54 3.15
C SER A 36 21.97 2.13 1.74
N PHE A 37 21.01 1.67 0.94
CA PHE A 37 20.75 2.22 -0.40
C PHE A 37 20.00 3.55 -0.33
N GLY A 38 19.31 3.83 0.78
CA GLY A 38 18.66 5.11 1.04
C GLY A 38 17.21 5.20 0.57
N VAL A 39 16.47 4.09 0.58
CA VAL A 39 15.00 4.11 0.44
C VAL A 39 14.36 4.79 1.66
N ASP A 40 13.14 5.28 1.53
CA ASP A 40 12.43 5.93 2.64
C ASP A 40 11.63 4.92 3.48
N TYR A 41 11.09 3.88 2.82
CA TYR A 41 10.30 2.82 3.47
C TYR A 41 10.71 1.44 2.97
N ILE A 42 10.59 0.45 3.85
CA ILE A 42 10.74 -0.98 3.54
C ILE A 42 9.49 -1.70 3.99
N GLU A 43 8.77 -2.33 3.07
CA GLU A 43 7.62 -3.19 3.37
C GLU A 43 8.11 -4.57 3.77
N GLY A 44 8.08 -4.85 5.06
CA GLY A 44 8.75 -6.02 5.63
C GLY A 44 8.02 -7.34 5.43
N GLY A 45 6.71 -7.33 5.22
CA GLY A 45 5.91 -8.55 5.08
C GLY A 45 4.50 -8.41 5.63
N TRP A 46 3.77 -9.53 5.66
CA TRP A 46 2.39 -9.62 6.15
C TRP A 46 2.32 -10.41 7.47
N PRO A 47 2.49 -9.75 8.62
CA PRO A 47 2.38 -10.42 9.92
C PRO A 47 0.96 -10.97 10.11
N GLY A 48 0.87 -12.14 10.76
CA GLY A 48 -0.41 -12.83 10.97
C GLY A 48 -0.88 -13.68 9.78
N ALA A 49 -0.50 -13.36 8.55
CA ALA A 49 -0.77 -14.22 7.38
C ALA A 49 0.40 -15.19 7.10
N VAL A 50 1.64 -14.72 7.30
CA VAL A 50 2.87 -15.48 7.04
C VAL A 50 3.67 -15.59 8.33
N PRO A 51 3.83 -16.79 8.94
CA PRO A 51 4.52 -16.97 10.23
C PRO A 51 5.95 -16.40 10.24
N LYS A 52 6.73 -16.61 9.18
CA LYS A 52 8.09 -16.07 9.07
C LYS A 52 8.15 -14.54 9.08
N ASP A 53 7.08 -13.88 8.61
CA ASP A 53 7.02 -12.41 8.63
C ASP A 53 6.79 -11.91 10.06
N THR A 54 5.99 -12.62 10.85
CA THR A 54 5.83 -12.31 12.28
C THR A 54 7.18 -12.41 13.01
N GLU A 55 7.97 -13.47 12.74
CA GLU A 55 9.30 -13.63 13.29
C GLU A 55 10.25 -12.52 12.81
N PHE A 56 10.21 -12.17 11.52
CA PHE A 56 10.99 -11.09 10.96
C PHE A 56 10.76 -9.78 11.73
N PHE A 57 9.50 -9.36 11.90
CA PHE A 57 9.20 -8.13 12.64
C PHE A 57 9.66 -8.18 14.10
N ALA A 58 9.50 -9.32 14.77
CA ALA A 58 9.99 -9.50 16.13
C ALA A 58 11.51 -9.27 16.23
N ARG A 59 12.27 -9.77 15.26
CA ARG A 59 13.75 -9.65 15.21
C ARG A 59 14.23 -8.27 14.72
N MET A 60 13.38 -7.54 14.02
CA MET A 60 13.71 -6.19 13.53
C MET A 60 13.54 -5.10 14.57
N ARG A 61 12.95 -5.37 15.74
CA ARG A 61 12.66 -4.34 16.77
C ARG A 61 13.88 -3.55 17.21
N ASP A 62 15.03 -4.23 17.35
CA ASP A 62 16.27 -3.65 17.83
C ASP A 62 17.27 -3.37 16.69
N VAL A 63 16.82 -3.46 15.44
CA VAL A 63 17.68 -3.23 14.27
C VAL A 63 17.55 -1.77 13.83
N ASP A 64 18.67 -1.05 13.87
CA ASP A 64 18.75 0.29 13.33
C ASP A 64 18.77 0.26 11.79
N LEU A 65 17.80 0.91 11.18
CA LEU A 65 17.69 1.11 9.73
C LEU A 65 18.10 2.53 9.30
N HIS A 66 18.83 3.26 10.15
CA HIS A 66 19.39 4.58 9.85
C HIS A 66 18.35 5.61 9.35
N GLY A 67 17.16 5.59 9.95
CA GLY A 67 16.07 6.51 9.64
C GLY A 67 15.11 6.03 8.55
N VAL A 68 15.33 4.87 7.95
CA VAL A 68 14.38 4.23 7.03
C VAL A 68 13.22 3.62 7.84
N ALA A 69 11.99 3.89 7.44
CA ALA A 69 10.80 3.41 8.14
C ALA A 69 10.43 1.98 7.69
N LEU A 70 10.35 1.06 8.66
CA LEU A 70 9.80 -0.26 8.41
C LEU A 70 8.27 -0.19 8.42
N ALA A 71 7.62 -0.81 7.41
CA ALA A 71 6.18 -0.90 7.26
C ALA A 71 5.71 -2.36 7.38
N ALA A 72 4.63 -2.57 8.13
CA ALA A 72 3.89 -3.83 8.12
C ALA A 72 2.74 -3.74 7.13
N PHE A 73 2.57 -4.78 6.30
CA PHE A 73 1.47 -4.89 5.37
C PHE A 73 0.33 -5.70 5.96
N GLY A 74 -0.90 -5.34 5.63
CA GLY A 74 -2.10 -6.07 6.02
C GLY A 74 -3.28 -5.73 5.13
N ALA A 75 -4.46 -6.15 5.53
CA ALA A 75 -5.71 -5.82 4.85
C ALA A 75 -6.64 -5.03 5.78
N THR A 76 -7.70 -4.46 5.23
CA THR A 76 -8.83 -3.94 6.02
C THR A 76 -9.40 -5.05 6.89
N ARG A 77 -10.14 -4.69 7.96
CA ARG A 77 -10.86 -5.66 8.78
C ARG A 77 -11.72 -6.60 7.92
N LYS A 78 -12.04 -7.75 8.43
CA LYS A 78 -13.01 -8.63 7.78
C LYS A 78 -14.41 -8.02 7.79
N ALA A 79 -15.22 -8.41 6.81
CA ALA A 79 -16.61 -8.01 6.75
C ALA A 79 -17.36 -8.37 8.05
N ASN A 80 -18.19 -7.47 8.53
CA ASN A 80 -19.00 -7.62 9.74
C ASN A 80 -18.20 -7.93 11.03
N SER A 81 -16.88 -7.71 11.05
CA SER A 81 -16.07 -7.82 12.26
C SER A 81 -15.86 -6.45 12.91
N ASP A 82 -15.54 -6.45 14.19
CA ASP A 82 -15.13 -5.27 14.92
C ASP A 82 -13.62 -5.04 14.73
N VAL A 83 -13.22 -3.80 14.48
CA VAL A 83 -11.80 -3.42 14.28
C VAL A 83 -10.92 -3.73 15.48
N GLU A 84 -11.45 -3.64 16.72
CA GLU A 84 -10.70 -3.87 17.95
C GLU A 84 -10.37 -5.35 18.16
N THR A 85 -11.18 -6.24 17.59
CA THR A 85 -11.03 -7.69 17.73
C THR A 85 -10.55 -8.36 16.44
N ASP A 86 -10.41 -7.61 15.35
CA ASP A 86 -9.99 -8.17 14.07
C ASP A 86 -8.54 -8.68 14.14
N PRO A 87 -8.30 -9.97 13.87
CA PRO A 87 -6.97 -10.57 14.00
C PRO A 87 -5.95 -10.02 12.99
N LEU A 88 -6.40 -9.53 11.82
CA LEU A 88 -5.50 -8.97 10.82
C LEU A 88 -4.97 -7.61 11.27
N LEU A 89 -5.86 -6.74 11.76
CA LEU A 89 -5.46 -5.43 12.30
C LEU A 89 -4.61 -5.57 13.56
N LYS A 90 -4.96 -6.54 14.42
CA LYS A 90 -4.14 -6.84 15.59
C LYS A 90 -2.73 -7.27 15.19
N ALA A 91 -2.59 -8.16 14.23
CA ALA A 91 -1.28 -8.66 13.79
C ALA A 91 -0.36 -7.54 13.25
N VAL A 92 -0.90 -6.58 12.48
CA VAL A 92 -0.09 -5.45 11.99
C VAL A 92 0.30 -4.47 13.12
N LEU A 93 -0.52 -4.34 14.16
CA LEU A 93 -0.16 -3.55 15.34
C LEU A 93 0.92 -4.25 16.18
N ASP A 94 0.81 -5.58 16.34
CA ASP A 94 1.78 -6.40 17.09
C ASP A 94 3.16 -6.46 16.39
N ALA A 95 3.25 -6.10 15.11
CA ALA A 95 4.52 -5.92 14.41
C ALA A 95 5.34 -4.73 14.95
N HIS A 96 4.73 -3.80 15.69
CA HIS A 96 5.34 -2.61 16.30
C HIS A 96 6.07 -1.69 15.31
N THR A 97 5.66 -1.67 14.05
CA THR A 97 6.22 -0.76 13.04
C THR A 97 5.63 0.65 13.16
N PRO A 98 6.38 1.71 12.78
CA PRO A 98 5.85 3.08 12.76
C PRO A 98 4.83 3.29 11.61
N VAL A 99 4.92 2.48 10.56
CA VAL A 99 4.11 2.57 9.35
C VAL A 99 3.32 1.28 9.17
N VAL A 100 2.06 1.41 8.79
CA VAL A 100 1.21 0.30 8.38
C VAL A 100 0.65 0.60 7.00
N THR A 101 0.81 -0.35 6.08
CA THR A 101 0.16 -0.32 4.77
C THR A 101 -0.97 -1.34 4.78
N ILE A 102 -2.17 -0.91 4.45
CA ILE A 102 -3.32 -1.81 4.32
C ILE A 102 -3.84 -1.82 2.90
N VAL A 103 -4.06 -3.02 2.37
CA VAL A 103 -4.73 -3.19 1.08
C VAL A 103 -6.24 -3.11 1.23
N ALA A 104 -6.89 -2.38 0.31
CA ALA A 104 -8.33 -2.33 0.17
C ALA A 104 -8.74 -2.65 -1.27
N LYS A 105 -9.83 -3.40 -1.44
CA LYS A 105 -10.42 -3.60 -2.77
C LYS A 105 -11.07 -2.30 -3.22
N SER A 106 -10.61 -1.73 -4.32
CA SER A 106 -11.10 -0.46 -4.85
C SER A 106 -11.95 -0.61 -6.12
N SER A 107 -11.86 -1.75 -6.81
CA SER A 107 -12.73 -2.07 -7.92
C SER A 107 -14.08 -2.61 -7.43
N ALA A 108 -15.20 -2.05 -7.94
CA ALA A 108 -16.55 -2.53 -7.63
C ALA A 108 -16.70 -4.04 -7.94
N TRP A 109 -16.15 -4.48 -9.06
CA TRP A 109 -16.17 -5.89 -9.44
C TRP A 109 -15.45 -6.78 -8.41
N GLN A 110 -14.28 -6.35 -7.91
CA GLN A 110 -13.54 -7.09 -6.87
C GLN A 110 -14.33 -7.19 -5.55
N VAL A 111 -15.08 -6.15 -5.23
CA VAL A 111 -15.92 -6.15 -4.01
C VAL A 111 -17.09 -7.09 -4.17
N ASP A 112 -17.79 -7.02 -5.30
CA ASP A 112 -18.99 -7.81 -5.56
C ASP A 112 -18.68 -9.30 -5.73
N GLU A 113 -17.62 -9.65 -6.51
CA GLU A 113 -17.35 -11.03 -6.93
C GLU A 113 -16.30 -11.74 -6.05
N ILE A 114 -15.31 -11.02 -5.52
CA ILE A 114 -14.21 -11.62 -4.74
C ILE A 114 -14.47 -11.49 -3.24
N LEU A 115 -14.70 -10.28 -2.72
CA LEU A 115 -15.04 -10.10 -1.31
C LEU A 115 -16.44 -10.59 -0.98
N ARG A 116 -17.37 -10.50 -1.94
CA ARG A 116 -18.79 -10.87 -1.79
C ARG A 116 -19.47 -10.15 -0.63
N VAL A 117 -19.21 -8.85 -0.55
CA VAL A 117 -19.82 -7.95 0.43
C VAL A 117 -20.54 -6.80 -0.29
N SER A 118 -21.40 -6.09 0.42
CA SER A 118 -21.98 -4.87 -0.15
C SER A 118 -20.87 -3.80 -0.31
N ARG A 119 -21.04 -2.94 -1.30
CA ARG A 119 -20.13 -1.83 -1.52
C ARG A 119 -20.08 -0.88 -0.31
N ASP A 120 -21.20 -0.67 0.37
CA ASP A 120 -21.28 0.12 1.60
C ASP A 120 -20.49 -0.52 2.73
N GLU A 121 -20.52 -1.86 2.86
CA GLU A 121 -19.72 -2.55 3.87
C GLU A 121 -18.22 -2.41 3.55
N ASN A 122 -17.82 -2.53 2.28
CA ASN A 122 -16.42 -2.30 1.90
C ASN A 122 -15.95 -0.87 2.24
N LEU A 123 -16.78 0.13 2.00
CA LEU A 123 -16.50 1.52 2.38
C LEU A 123 -16.33 1.66 3.89
N LYS A 124 -17.19 1.02 4.69
CA LYS A 124 -17.03 0.96 6.16
C LYS A 124 -15.75 0.27 6.58
N MET A 125 -15.42 -0.89 5.98
CA MET A 125 -14.18 -1.62 6.27
C MET A 125 -12.96 -0.72 6.08
N VAL A 126 -12.93 0.05 5.00
CA VAL A 126 -11.84 1.00 4.72
C VAL A 126 -11.78 2.10 5.78
N PHE A 127 -12.90 2.79 6.01
CA PHE A 127 -12.95 3.89 6.96
C PHE A 127 -12.54 3.45 8.37
N GLU A 128 -13.17 2.39 8.88
CA GLU A 128 -12.97 1.93 10.25
C GLU A 128 -11.55 1.40 10.46
N SER A 129 -10.97 0.66 9.48
CA SER A 129 -9.60 0.15 9.57
C SER A 129 -8.57 1.27 9.58
N VAL A 130 -8.69 2.23 8.65
CA VAL A 130 -7.79 3.39 8.62
C VAL A 130 -7.90 4.18 9.92
N LYS A 131 -9.13 4.51 10.34
CA LYS A 131 -9.37 5.29 11.57
C LYS A 131 -8.78 4.62 12.79
N TYR A 132 -9.01 3.31 12.96
CA TYR A 132 -8.48 2.54 14.06
C TYR A 132 -6.95 2.59 14.12
N LEU A 133 -6.28 2.33 12.99
CA LEU A 133 -4.81 2.39 12.93
C LEU A 133 -4.27 3.80 13.18
N LYS A 134 -4.96 4.83 12.71
CA LYS A 134 -4.61 6.22 13.01
C LYS A 134 -4.74 6.54 14.50
N ASP A 135 -5.80 6.06 15.16
CA ASP A 135 -6.02 6.23 16.60
C ASP A 135 -4.96 5.49 17.43
N GLN A 136 -4.36 4.42 16.89
CA GLN A 136 -3.18 3.75 17.45
C GLN A 136 -1.85 4.47 17.15
N GLY A 137 -1.88 5.68 16.59
CA GLY A 137 -0.71 6.50 16.33
C GLY A 137 0.14 6.07 15.14
N LYS A 138 -0.39 5.22 14.26
CA LYS A 138 0.35 4.75 13.07
C LYS A 138 0.32 5.77 11.94
N LYS A 139 1.41 5.82 11.14
CA LYS A 139 1.33 6.35 9.79
C LYS A 139 0.67 5.28 8.93
N VAL A 140 -0.43 5.64 8.26
CA VAL A 140 -1.24 4.70 7.48
C VAL A 140 -1.14 5.00 6.00
N ILE A 141 -0.80 3.98 5.22
CA ILE A 141 -0.78 3.99 3.76
C ILE A 141 -1.90 3.06 3.29
N LEU A 142 -2.72 3.50 2.36
CA LEU A 142 -3.75 2.68 1.74
C LEU A 142 -3.34 2.28 0.33
N ASP A 143 -3.07 0.99 0.10
CA ASP A 143 -2.95 0.39 -1.22
C ASP A 143 -4.34 0.10 -1.79
N ALA A 144 -4.75 0.88 -2.78
CA ALA A 144 -6.03 0.70 -3.47
C ALA A 144 -5.85 -0.33 -4.61
N GLU A 145 -6.05 -1.60 -4.28
CA GLU A 145 -5.83 -2.72 -5.19
C GLU A 145 -6.81 -2.70 -6.36
N HIS A 146 -6.32 -3.02 -7.57
CA HIS A 146 -7.06 -2.94 -8.84
C HIS A 146 -7.69 -1.56 -9.10
N PHE A 147 -7.00 -0.49 -8.65
CA PHE A 147 -7.57 0.86 -8.72
C PHE A 147 -7.84 1.28 -10.17
N PHE A 148 -6.87 1.14 -11.04
CA PHE A 148 -7.00 1.64 -12.42
C PHE A 148 -8.07 0.87 -13.20
N ASP A 149 -8.14 -0.44 -13.06
CA ASP A 149 -9.21 -1.25 -13.68
C ASP A 149 -10.57 -0.83 -13.12
N GLY A 150 -10.67 -0.65 -11.81
CA GLY A 150 -11.88 -0.18 -11.16
C GLY A 150 -12.30 1.21 -11.60
N TYR A 151 -11.34 2.12 -11.77
CA TYR A 151 -11.59 3.48 -12.22
C TYR A 151 -12.17 3.52 -13.64
N LEU A 152 -11.64 2.69 -14.55
CA LEU A 152 -12.16 2.61 -15.93
C LEU A 152 -13.60 2.08 -15.98
N LEU A 153 -13.96 1.18 -15.04
CA LEU A 153 -15.28 0.56 -14.99
C LEU A 153 -16.31 1.39 -14.20
N ASN A 154 -15.90 1.94 -13.06
CA ASN A 154 -16.76 2.70 -12.16
C ASN A 154 -15.94 3.73 -11.37
N PRO A 155 -15.61 4.89 -11.98
CA PRO A 155 -14.77 5.90 -11.36
C PRO A 155 -15.32 6.46 -10.05
N ASP A 156 -16.65 6.60 -9.95
CA ASP A 156 -17.28 7.18 -8.75
C ASP A 156 -17.12 6.28 -7.53
N TYR A 157 -17.39 4.98 -7.69
CA TYR A 157 -17.18 4.02 -6.60
C TYR A 157 -15.70 3.93 -6.22
N THR A 158 -14.81 3.80 -7.21
CA THR A 158 -13.38 3.67 -6.96
C THR A 158 -12.81 4.88 -6.23
N LYS A 159 -13.24 6.09 -6.60
CA LYS A 159 -12.90 7.32 -5.86
C LYS A 159 -13.53 7.36 -4.47
N SER A 160 -14.74 6.82 -4.26
CA SER A 160 -15.35 6.79 -2.93
C SER A 160 -14.57 5.95 -1.93
N VAL A 161 -13.92 4.86 -2.37
CA VAL A 161 -13.02 4.06 -1.53
C VAL A 161 -11.85 4.90 -1.01
N LEU A 162 -11.19 5.68 -1.89
CA LEU A 162 -10.14 6.62 -1.46
C LEU A 162 -10.71 7.72 -0.57
N GLY A 163 -11.92 8.21 -0.87
CA GLY A 163 -12.61 9.22 -0.08
C GLY A 163 -12.83 8.80 1.37
N GLU A 164 -13.22 7.55 1.60
CA GLU A 164 -13.40 7.00 2.94
C GLU A 164 -12.06 6.92 3.71
N ALA A 165 -10.99 6.50 3.04
CA ALA A 165 -9.67 6.50 3.65
C ALA A 165 -9.20 7.93 4.02
N VAL A 166 -9.42 8.90 3.14
CA VAL A 166 -9.09 10.32 3.38
C VAL A 166 -9.92 10.88 4.54
N ARG A 167 -11.21 10.57 4.60
CA ARG A 167 -12.09 10.96 5.71
C ARG A 167 -11.63 10.36 7.05
N ALA A 168 -11.09 9.15 7.02
CA ALA A 168 -10.52 8.47 8.19
C ALA A 168 -9.14 8.99 8.62
N GLY A 169 -8.50 9.86 7.81
CA GLY A 169 -7.21 10.48 8.13
C GLY A 169 -6.00 9.72 7.62
N VAL A 170 -6.11 8.95 6.53
CA VAL A 170 -4.98 8.28 5.89
C VAL A 170 -3.86 9.28 5.53
N ASP A 171 -2.61 8.87 5.68
CA ASP A 171 -1.47 9.72 5.33
C ASP A 171 -1.15 9.68 3.83
N VAL A 172 -1.29 8.51 3.20
CA VAL A 172 -1.01 8.31 1.77
C VAL A 172 -2.06 7.40 1.16
N ILE A 173 -2.60 7.78 0.02
CA ILE A 173 -3.41 6.90 -0.85
C ILE A 173 -2.56 6.46 -2.04
N VAL A 174 -2.56 5.17 -2.34
CA VAL A 174 -1.71 4.56 -3.36
C VAL A 174 -2.58 3.80 -4.38
N PRO A 175 -2.93 4.41 -5.51
CA PRO A 175 -3.55 3.69 -6.62
C PRO A 175 -2.61 2.60 -7.15
N CYS A 176 -3.10 1.35 -7.22
CA CYS A 176 -2.33 0.21 -7.70
C CYS A 176 -2.73 -0.17 -9.12
N ASP A 177 -1.76 -0.25 -10.04
CA ASP A 177 -1.93 -0.92 -11.32
C ASP A 177 -1.57 -2.40 -11.15
N THR A 178 -2.49 -3.13 -10.49
CA THR A 178 -2.29 -4.51 -10.05
C THR A 178 -2.07 -5.47 -11.21
N ASN A 179 -2.74 -5.24 -12.34
CA ASN A 179 -2.57 -6.05 -13.55
C ASN A 179 -1.38 -5.59 -14.41
N GLY A 180 -0.73 -4.47 -14.08
CA GLY A 180 0.41 -3.96 -14.86
C GLY A 180 0.08 -3.61 -16.30
N GLY A 181 -1.20 -3.42 -16.65
CA GLY A 181 -1.68 -3.25 -18.02
C GLY A 181 -1.91 -1.82 -18.47
N MET A 182 -1.88 -0.85 -17.58
CA MET A 182 -2.20 0.54 -17.91
C MET A 182 -1.09 1.20 -18.74
N LEU A 183 -1.47 2.03 -19.72
CA LEU A 183 -0.51 2.82 -20.45
C LEU A 183 -0.13 4.11 -19.69
N PRO A 184 1.12 4.61 -19.83
CA PRO A 184 1.58 5.76 -19.05
C PRO A 184 0.72 7.02 -19.19
N HIS A 185 0.11 7.26 -20.35
CA HIS A 185 -0.76 8.43 -20.53
C HIS A 185 -2.10 8.29 -19.82
N GLN A 186 -2.68 7.08 -19.76
CA GLN A 186 -3.92 6.80 -19.04
C GLN A 186 -3.72 7.02 -17.53
N ILE A 187 -2.62 6.50 -16.98
CA ILE A 187 -2.25 6.74 -15.60
C ILE A 187 -2.11 8.24 -15.32
N SER A 188 -1.42 8.99 -16.20
CA SER A 188 -1.24 10.43 -16.01
C SER A 188 -2.56 11.18 -15.94
N GLN A 189 -3.55 10.80 -16.77
CA GLN A 189 -4.88 11.41 -16.75
C GLN A 189 -5.64 11.11 -15.46
N ILE A 190 -5.65 9.84 -15.03
CA ILE A 190 -6.34 9.40 -13.81
C ILE A 190 -5.69 10.04 -12.57
N ILE A 191 -4.36 10.05 -12.48
CA ILE A 191 -3.67 10.68 -11.37
C ILE A 191 -3.92 12.19 -11.32
N ALA A 192 -4.04 12.86 -12.46
CA ALA A 192 -4.40 14.28 -12.48
C ALA A 192 -5.79 14.52 -11.86
N ASP A 193 -6.80 13.68 -12.17
CA ASP A 193 -8.12 13.75 -11.56
C ASP A 193 -8.06 13.50 -10.03
N LEU A 194 -7.25 12.53 -9.59
CA LEU A 194 -7.09 12.26 -8.16
C LEU A 194 -6.42 13.42 -7.41
N VAL A 195 -5.43 14.06 -8.03
CA VAL A 195 -4.77 15.24 -7.46
C VAL A 195 -5.74 16.39 -7.27
N ASP A 196 -6.61 16.60 -8.24
CA ASP A 196 -7.64 17.64 -8.16
C ASP A 196 -8.73 17.29 -7.13
N THR A 197 -9.06 16.01 -7.00
CA THR A 197 -10.05 15.51 -6.05
C THR A 197 -9.50 15.54 -4.60
N PHE A 198 -8.30 15.05 -4.36
CA PHE A 198 -7.70 14.84 -3.04
C PHE A 198 -6.53 15.79 -2.75
N ARG A 199 -6.71 17.08 -2.95
CA ARG A 199 -5.66 18.14 -2.92
C ARG A 199 -4.80 18.21 -1.67
N LYS A 200 -5.25 17.65 -0.54
CA LYS A 200 -4.55 17.74 0.76
C LYS A 200 -3.89 16.42 1.17
N THR A 201 -4.12 15.35 0.41
CA THR A 201 -3.62 14.01 0.74
C THR A 201 -2.42 13.68 -0.14
N MET A 202 -1.41 13.04 0.42
CA MET A 202 -0.29 12.51 -0.36
C MET A 202 -0.79 11.37 -1.25
N ILE A 203 -0.38 11.40 -2.52
CA ILE A 203 -0.70 10.34 -3.48
C ILE A 203 0.58 9.62 -3.83
N GLY A 204 0.56 8.30 -3.62
CA GLY A 204 1.60 7.39 -4.07
C GLY A 204 1.24 6.73 -5.40
N MET A 205 2.08 5.80 -5.84
CA MET A 205 1.84 4.97 -7.01
C MET A 205 2.48 3.61 -6.84
N HIS A 206 1.72 2.54 -7.11
CA HIS A 206 2.20 1.16 -7.07
C HIS A 206 1.89 0.47 -8.41
N PRO A 207 2.75 0.59 -9.44
CA PRO A 207 2.56 -0.08 -10.72
C PRO A 207 3.30 -1.41 -10.76
N HIS A 208 2.61 -2.48 -11.14
CA HIS A 208 3.24 -3.73 -11.57
C HIS A 208 3.84 -3.57 -12.99
N ASN A 209 4.76 -4.45 -13.36
CA ASN A 209 5.53 -4.29 -14.59
C ASN A 209 5.19 -5.31 -15.69
N ASP A 210 4.05 -5.98 -15.63
CA ASP A 210 3.66 -7.01 -16.59
C ASP A 210 3.64 -6.52 -18.05
N GLY A 211 3.35 -5.24 -18.24
CA GLY A 211 3.40 -4.59 -19.55
C GLY A 211 4.70 -3.81 -19.84
N ASP A 212 5.80 -4.05 -19.11
CA ASP A 212 7.11 -3.37 -19.24
C ASP A 212 7.07 -1.83 -19.20
N CYS A 213 6.00 -1.26 -18.65
CA CYS A 213 5.79 0.18 -18.63
C CYS A 213 5.91 0.83 -17.25
N ALA A 214 6.19 0.07 -16.18
CA ALA A 214 6.22 0.61 -14.81
C ALA A 214 7.19 1.79 -14.63
N PRO A 215 8.43 1.78 -15.15
CA PRO A 215 9.31 2.95 -15.04
C PRO A 215 8.75 4.19 -15.71
N GLY A 216 8.13 4.05 -16.89
CA GLY A 216 7.51 5.15 -17.63
C GLY A 216 6.27 5.70 -16.92
N ARG A 217 5.54 4.86 -16.19
CA ARG A 217 4.38 5.25 -15.37
C ARG A 217 4.82 6.09 -14.17
N ASN A 218 5.86 5.66 -13.47
CA ASN A 218 6.40 6.37 -12.32
C ASN A 218 6.96 7.75 -12.66
N THR A 219 7.58 7.92 -13.84
CA THR A 219 8.21 9.19 -14.24
C THR A 219 7.24 10.21 -14.81
N ARG A 220 6.11 9.78 -15.40
CA ARG A 220 5.14 10.68 -16.04
C ARG A 220 4.13 11.32 -15.09
N VAL A 221 4.01 10.85 -13.88
CA VAL A 221 3.23 11.54 -12.84
C VAL A 221 3.97 12.84 -12.49
N ARG A 222 3.73 13.92 -13.26
CA ARG A 222 4.41 15.22 -13.04
C ARG A 222 4.10 15.79 -11.67
N PRO A 223 5.08 16.38 -10.96
CA PRO A 223 4.81 17.13 -9.75
C PRO A 223 3.93 18.34 -10.12
N SER A 224 2.74 18.42 -9.55
CA SER A 224 2.20 19.73 -9.26
C SER A 224 2.85 20.19 -7.96
N ALA A 225 2.98 21.50 -7.74
CA ALA A 225 3.64 22.10 -6.57
C ALA A 225 3.04 21.68 -5.19
N ARG A 226 2.25 20.62 -5.13
CA ARG A 226 1.51 20.13 -3.95
C ARG A 226 1.56 18.61 -3.75
N LEU A 227 2.29 17.87 -4.61
CA LEU A 227 2.39 16.41 -4.54
C LEU A 227 3.69 15.97 -3.86
N ARG A 228 3.59 15.49 -2.64
CA ARG A 228 4.56 14.55 -2.12
C ARG A 228 4.27 13.18 -2.76
N ARG A 229 5.28 12.49 -3.26
CA ARG A 229 5.12 11.23 -3.97
C ARG A 229 5.73 10.09 -3.19
N LEU A 230 4.97 9.01 -3.13
CA LEU A 230 5.47 7.70 -2.75
C LEU A 230 5.48 6.85 -4.01
N VAL A 231 6.59 6.20 -4.31
CA VAL A 231 6.72 5.25 -5.42
C VAL A 231 7.05 3.91 -4.84
N ALA A 232 6.14 2.95 -4.97
CA ALA A 232 6.43 1.55 -4.73
C ALA A 232 7.28 1.03 -5.90
N LEU A 233 8.41 0.41 -5.58
CA LEU A 233 9.22 -0.26 -6.57
C LEU A 233 8.68 -1.68 -6.73
N PRO A 234 8.24 -2.07 -7.94
CA PRO A 234 7.89 -3.45 -8.19
C PRO A 234 9.13 -4.33 -8.00
N PRO A 235 8.95 -5.63 -7.70
CA PRO A 235 10.05 -6.56 -7.69
C PRO A 235 10.78 -6.49 -9.05
N MET A 236 12.09 -6.39 -9.01
CA MET A 236 12.91 -6.49 -10.22
C MET A 236 12.96 -7.94 -10.64
N PRO A 237 12.87 -8.25 -11.95
CA PRO A 237 12.99 -9.62 -12.45
C PRO A 237 14.37 -10.21 -12.16
#